data_37caa07dec147067f5b436f205912695
#
_entry.id   37caa07dec147067f5b436f205912695
#
_cell.length_a   1.000
_cell.length_b   1.000
_cell.length_c   1.000
_cell.angle_alpha   90.00
_cell.angle_beta   90.00
_cell.angle_gamma   90.00
#
_symmetry.space_group_name_H-M   'P 1'
#
loop_
_entity.id
_entity.type
_entity.pdbx_description
1 polymer ?
#
loop_
_entity_poly.entity_id
_entity_poly.type
_entity_poly.pdbx_seq_one_letter_code
_entity_poly.pdbx_strand_id
1 'polypeptide(L)'
;MASNLTMFSSSVLRRRNWLLQVGVSLAAIPAWGQSGRAATLPAAQSLPDELARALNKKQVLIVMVSLEGCVFCRQARQSHLSPMALSGTTIVQVDMRKNQPVLDFAGKLTTHDELTRRWKVSITPTLLFFGPGGKEVAERMEGAYHPDFYGPYLEDRMAQGLKAL
;
A
#
# COMPACT_ATOMS: atom_id res chain seq x y z
N MET A 1 3.06 37.29 -89.55
CA MET A 1 1.68 37.17 -90.02
C MET A 1 0.81 36.83 -88.80
N ALA A 2 0.05 37.83 -88.52
CA ALA A 2 -1.34 37.86 -88.08
C ALA A 2 -1.64 37.06 -86.75
N SER A 3 -1.88 37.77 -85.70
CA SER A 3 -3.12 38.48 -85.23
C SER A 3 -4.18 37.54 -84.69
N ASN A 4 -4.56 37.67 -83.47
CA ASN A 4 -5.77 38.31 -82.89
C ASN A 4 -5.99 37.69 -81.53
N LEU A 5 -6.04 38.42 -80.45
CA LEU A 5 -7.11 39.22 -79.85
C LEU A 5 -8.43 38.45 -79.63
N THR A 6 -8.80 38.30 -78.43
CA THR A 6 -9.92 38.96 -77.73
C THR A 6 -10.34 38.04 -76.54
N MET A 7 -10.56 38.60 -75.57
CA MET A 7 -11.52 39.36 -74.74
C MET A 7 -12.02 38.57 -73.51
N PHE A 8 -11.79 39.21 -72.40
CA PHE A 8 -12.72 39.44 -71.29
C PHE A 8 -13.86 38.47 -71.00
N SER A 9 -13.85 37.89 -69.78
CA SER A 9 -15.03 38.07 -68.96
C SER A 9 -14.74 37.83 -67.49
N SER A 10 -14.99 38.86 -66.75
CA SER A 10 -14.97 38.90 -65.30
C SER A 10 -16.13 38.09 -64.73
N SER A 11 -15.86 37.19 -63.83
CA SER A 11 -16.91 36.70 -62.90
C SER A 11 -16.36 36.55 -61.50
N VAL A 12 -16.66 37.57 -60.78
CA VAL A 12 -16.95 37.74 -59.39
C VAL A 12 -16.63 36.54 -58.45
N LEU A 13 -15.57 36.77 -57.71
CA LEU A 13 -15.20 36.06 -56.49
C LEU A 13 -16.31 36.10 -55.48
N ARG A 14 -16.98 35.00 -55.28
CA ARG A 14 -17.68 34.74 -54.00
C ARG A 14 -16.73 34.03 -53.06
N ARG A 15 -16.05 34.82 -52.25
CA ARG A 15 -15.35 34.34 -51.07
C ARG A 15 -16.39 33.82 -50.07
N ARG A 16 -16.63 32.51 -50.05
CA ARG A 16 -17.32 31.85 -48.93
C ARG A 16 -16.26 31.57 -47.88
N ASN A 17 -16.21 32.45 -46.89
CA ASN A 17 -15.50 32.20 -45.65
C ASN A 17 -16.09 30.97 -44.95
N TRP A 18 -15.44 29.85 -45.06
CA TRP A 18 -15.63 28.71 -44.14
C TRP A 18 -14.83 29.01 -42.88
N LEU A 19 -15.47 29.65 -41.91
CA LEU A 19 -14.98 29.69 -40.55
C LEU A 19 -15.08 28.26 -40.00
N LEU A 20 -14.01 27.52 -40.04
CA LEU A 20 -13.84 26.32 -39.27
C LEU A 20 -13.77 26.74 -37.80
N GLN A 21 -14.91 26.67 -37.11
CA GLN A 21 -14.94 26.71 -35.67
C GLN A 21 -14.30 25.42 -35.15
N VAL A 22 -13.02 25.51 -34.79
CA VAL A 22 -12.36 24.51 -34.00
C VAL A 22 -12.93 24.60 -32.60
N GLY A 23 -13.97 23.82 -32.31
CA GLY A 23 -14.50 23.64 -30.98
C GLY A 23 -13.45 22.91 -30.13
N VAL A 24 -12.73 23.69 -29.33
CA VAL A 24 -11.89 23.10 -28.25
C VAL A 24 -12.84 22.54 -27.20
N SER A 25 -13.19 21.29 -27.36
CA SER A 25 -13.86 20.54 -26.29
C SER A 25 -12.86 20.37 -25.16
N LEU A 26 -12.94 21.22 -24.13
CA LEU A 26 -12.31 20.94 -22.83
C LEU A 26 -12.96 19.65 -22.29
N ALA A 27 -12.32 18.52 -22.52
CA ALA A 27 -12.62 17.31 -21.81
C ALA A 27 -12.32 17.57 -20.33
N ALA A 28 -13.37 17.78 -19.53
CA ALA A 28 -13.27 17.80 -18.08
C ALA A 28 -12.77 16.42 -17.65
N ILE A 29 -11.48 16.32 -17.34
CA ILE A 29 -10.90 15.14 -16.71
C ILE A 29 -11.55 15.08 -15.34
N PRO A 30 -12.33 14.04 -15.00
CA PRO A 30 -12.82 13.89 -13.64
C PRO A 30 -11.58 13.77 -12.76
N ALA A 31 -11.34 14.75 -11.90
CA ALA A 31 -10.40 14.66 -10.81
C ALA A 31 -10.95 13.55 -9.90
N TRP A 32 -10.48 12.33 -10.13
CA TRP A 32 -10.71 11.23 -9.20
C TRP A 32 -9.99 11.64 -7.93
N GLY A 33 -10.77 12.18 -7.01
CA GLY A 33 -10.31 12.52 -5.69
C GLY A 33 -9.67 11.26 -5.11
N GLN A 34 -8.35 11.26 -5.03
CA GLN A 34 -7.62 10.35 -4.17
C GLN A 34 -8.05 10.74 -2.75
N SER A 35 -9.19 10.19 -2.33
CA SER A 35 -9.52 10.15 -0.91
C SER A 35 -8.31 9.57 -0.24
N GLY A 36 -7.60 10.38 0.54
CA GLY A 36 -6.44 9.95 1.30
C GLY A 36 -6.88 8.77 2.17
N ARG A 37 -6.72 7.58 1.62
CA ARG A 37 -6.95 6.34 2.35
C ARG A 37 -6.01 6.41 3.52
N ALA A 38 -6.56 6.59 4.72
CA ALA A 38 -5.78 6.48 5.94
C ALA A 38 -4.91 5.25 5.78
N ALA A 39 -3.58 5.46 5.83
CA ALA A 39 -2.62 4.40 5.55
C ALA A 39 -2.93 3.21 6.45
N THR A 40 -3.54 2.17 5.88
CA THR A 40 -3.98 0.96 6.58
C THR A 40 -3.10 -0.20 6.14
N LEU A 41 -2.79 -1.07 7.06
CA LEU A 41 -2.18 -2.36 6.75
C LEU A 41 -3.28 -3.38 6.42
N PRO A 42 -3.03 -4.35 5.53
CA PRO A 42 -3.96 -5.44 5.32
C PRO A 42 -4.14 -6.24 6.61
N ALA A 43 -5.39 -6.56 6.96
CA ALA A 43 -5.67 -7.46 8.07
C ALA A 43 -5.24 -8.88 7.71
N ALA A 44 -4.61 -9.57 8.64
CA ALA A 44 -4.21 -10.96 8.44
C ALA A 44 -5.45 -11.85 8.23
N GLN A 45 -5.43 -12.66 7.17
CA GLN A 45 -6.48 -13.64 6.86
C GLN A 45 -5.93 -15.07 6.88
N SER A 46 -4.72 -15.28 6.39
CA SER A 46 -4.04 -16.56 6.34
C SER A 46 -2.55 -16.35 6.61
N LEU A 47 -2.10 -16.66 7.81
CA LEU A 47 -0.69 -16.52 8.17
C LEU A 47 0.24 -17.41 7.32
N PRO A 48 -0.15 -18.64 6.91
CA PRO A 48 0.67 -19.43 6.00
C PRO A 48 0.88 -18.75 4.65
N ASP A 49 -0.16 -18.16 4.05
CA ASP A 49 -0.06 -17.50 2.75
C ASP A 49 0.75 -16.20 2.84
N GLU A 50 0.54 -15.44 3.93
CA GLU A 50 1.32 -14.22 4.19
C GLU A 50 2.81 -14.55 4.36
N LEU A 51 3.12 -15.62 5.13
CA LEU A 51 4.48 -16.08 5.34
C LEU A 51 5.10 -16.56 4.02
N ALA A 52 4.38 -17.36 3.24
CA ALA A 52 4.86 -17.80 1.93
C ALA A 52 5.19 -16.62 1.01
N ARG A 53 4.33 -15.59 0.99
CA ARG A 53 4.60 -14.35 0.21
C ARG A 53 5.86 -13.63 0.68
N ALA A 54 6.09 -13.55 2.00
CA ALA A 54 7.31 -12.94 2.54
C ALA A 54 8.55 -13.74 2.15
N LEU A 55 8.53 -15.04 2.38
CA LEU A 55 9.67 -15.93 2.09
C LEU A 55 10.03 -15.98 0.61
N ASN A 56 9.02 -15.97 -0.29
CA ASN A 56 9.25 -15.89 -1.74
C ASN A 56 9.99 -14.60 -2.15
N LYS A 57 9.84 -13.55 -1.38
CA LYS A 57 10.57 -12.28 -1.56
C LYS A 57 11.88 -12.23 -0.77
N LYS A 58 12.28 -13.32 -0.11
CA LYS A 58 13.43 -13.37 0.82
C LYS A 58 13.29 -12.32 1.92
N GLN A 59 12.10 -12.18 2.49
CA GLN A 59 11.77 -11.25 3.56
C GLN A 59 11.20 -12.01 4.77
N VAL A 60 11.32 -11.41 5.94
CA VAL A 60 10.53 -11.82 7.10
C VAL A 60 9.09 -11.34 6.94
N LEU A 61 8.14 -12.09 7.47
CA LEU A 61 6.77 -11.60 7.62
C LEU A 61 6.70 -10.72 8.87
N ILE A 62 6.31 -9.47 8.71
CA ILE A 62 6.06 -8.56 9.83
C ILE A 62 4.58 -8.61 10.18
N VAL A 63 4.26 -8.92 11.42
CA VAL A 63 2.89 -8.88 11.93
C VAL A 63 2.79 -7.76 12.97
N MET A 64 1.96 -6.75 12.67
CA MET A 64 1.65 -5.70 13.63
C MET A 64 0.44 -6.09 14.46
N VAL A 65 0.62 -6.24 15.76
CA VAL A 65 -0.51 -6.32 16.70
C VAL A 65 -0.95 -4.91 17.05
N SER A 66 -2.22 -4.62 16.78
CA SER A 66 -2.83 -3.30 16.96
C SER A 66 -4.07 -3.40 17.85
N LEU A 67 -4.50 -2.28 18.39
CA LEU A 67 -5.74 -2.14 19.13
C LEU A 67 -6.56 -0.98 18.55
N GLU A 68 -7.86 -1.12 18.48
CA GLU A 68 -8.74 -0.05 18.07
C GLU A 68 -8.60 1.18 18.98
N GLY A 69 -8.57 2.39 18.41
CA GLY A 69 -8.36 3.64 19.16
C GLY A 69 -6.92 3.91 19.61
N CYS A 70 -5.97 2.99 19.42
CA CYS A 70 -4.58 3.15 19.81
C CYS A 70 -3.86 4.23 18.97
N VAL A 71 -3.51 5.35 19.59
CA VAL A 71 -2.82 6.47 18.94
C VAL A 71 -1.43 6.07 18.46
N PHE A 72 -0.67 5.36 19.29
CA PHE A 72 0.68 4.89 18.95
C PHE A 72 0.68 3.86 17.82
N CYS A 73 -0.36 3.00 17.77
CA CYS A 73 -0.54 2.07 16.64
C CYS A 73 -0.76 2.83 15.33
N ARG A 74 -1.57 3.89 15.36
CA ARG A 74 -1.79 4.74 14.20
C ARG A 74 -0.50 5.41 13.74
N GLN A 75 0.28 5.96 14.68
CA GLN A 75 1.55 6.61 14.39
C GLN A 75 2.55 5.62 13.77
N ALA A 76 2.78 4.45 14.39
CA ALA A 76 3.68 3.40 13.86
C ALA A 76 3.27 2.99 12.44
N ARG A 77 1.97 2.80 12.21
CA ARG A 77 1.41 2.44 10.91
C ARG A 77 1.67 3.51 9.87
N GLN A 78 1.29 4.76 10.15
CA GLN A 78 1.35 5.84 9.17
C GLN A 78 2.77 6.28 8.85
N SER A 79 3.63 6.37 9.88
CA SER A 79 4.99 6.93 9.73
C SER A 79 6.00 5.90 9.20
N HIS A 80 5.78 4.60 9.44
CA HIS A 80 6.77 3.57 9.14
C HIS A 80 6.18 2.40 8.32
N LEU A 81 5.17 1.70 8.85
CA LEU A 81 4.79 0.40 8.31
C LEU A 81 4.05 0.49 6.98
N SER A 82 3.15 1.46 6.81
CA SER A 82 2.42 1.61 5.54
C SER A 82 3.31 2.04 4.39
N PRO A 83 4.25 3.00 4.54
CA PRO A 83 5.24 3.28 3.50
C PRO A 83 6.06 2.06 3.11
N MET A 84 6.51 1.25 4.09
CA MET A 84 7.25 0.02 3.83
C MET A 84 6.41 -1.04 3.11
N ALA A 85 5.15 -1.22 3.50
CA ALA A 85 4.24 -2.13 2.81
C ALA A 85 3.99 -1.70 1.35
N LEU A 86 3.85 -0.40 1.09
CA LEU A 86 3.74 0.16 -0.26
C LEU A 86 5.02 -0.05 -1.08
N SER A 87 6.18 -0.06 -0.43
CA SER A 87 7.48 -0.36 -1.06
C SER A 87 7.73 -1.85 -1.23
N GLY A 88 6.76 -2.71 -0.89
CA GLY A 88 6.82 -4.14 -1.16
C GLY A 88 7.19 -5.03 0.02
N THR A 89 7.40 -4.49 1.23
CA THR A 89 7.59 -5.30 2.45
C THR A 89 6.30 -6.02 2.81
N THR A 90 6.38 -7.30 3.16
CA THR A 90 5.21 -8.08 3.55
C THR A 90 4.88 -7.83 5.01
N ILE A 91 3.84 -7.02 5.22
CA ILE A 91 3.36 -6.60 6.54
C ILE A 91 1.86 -6.81 6.61
N VAL A 92 1.38 -7.43 7.69
CA VAL A 92 -0.05 -7.59 7.99
C VAL A 92 -0.38 -7.14 9.40
N GLN A 93 -1.66 -6.87 9.64
CA GLN A 93 -2.16 -6.46 10.95
C GLN A 93 -3.04 -7.53 11.58
N VAL A 94 -2.83 -7.76 12.86
CA VAL A 94 -3.70 -8.54 13.75
C VAL A 94 -4.27 -7.58 14.80
N ASP A 95 -5.59 -7.57 14.95
CA ASP A 95 -6.26 -6.66 15.87
C ASP A 95 -6.58 -7.35 17.19
N MET A 96 -5.95 -6.91 18.26
CA MET A 96 -6.24 -7.34 19.63
C MET A 96 -7.72 -7.11 19.96
N ARG A 97 -8.32 -8.06 20.67
CA ARG A 97 -9.74 -8.03 21.07
C ARG A 97 -10.74 -8.09 19.91
N LYS A 98 -10.31 -8.47 18.69
CA LYS A 98 -11.23 -8.68 17.57
C LYS A 98 -11.42 -10.17 17.30
N ASN A 99 -12.66 -10.58 17.15
CA ASN A 99 -13.03 -11.96 16.78
C ASN A 99 -12.99 -12.16 15.25
N GLN A 100 -12.15 -11.39 14.54
CA GLN A 100 -11.96 -11.57 13.11
C GLN A 100 -11.30 -12.92 12.85
N PRO A 101 -11.85 -13.75 11.94
CA PRO A 101 -11.31 -15.06 11.64
C PRO A 101 -9.98 -14.94 10.88
N VAL A 102 -9.06 -15.85 11.16
CA VAL A 102 -7.74 -15.95 10.53
C VAL A 102 -7.26 -17.41 10.58
N LEU A 103 -6.50 -17.85 9.58
CA LEU A 103 -5.76 -19.10 9.64
C LEU A 103 -4.42 -18.85 10.35
N ASP A 104 -4.13 -19.63 11.39
CA ASP A 104 -2.83 -19.60 12.07
C ASP A 104 -1.72 -20.27 11.22
N PHE A 105 -0.46 -20.23 11.66
CA PHE A 105 0.66 -20.82 10.91
C PHE A 105 0.53 -22.34 10.62
N ALA A 106 -0.31 -23.05 11.36
CA ALA A 106 -0.63 -24.45 11.10
C ALA A 106 -1.84 -24.62 10.15
N GLY A 107 -2.41 -23.52 9.63
CA GLY A 107 -3.60 -23.56 8.79
C GLY A 107 -4.90 -23.78 9.57
N LYS A 108 -4.88 -23.71 10.90
CA LYS A 108 -6.06 -23.88 11.74
C LYS A 108 -6.82 -22.56 11.86
N LEU A 109 -8.14 -22.61 11.69
CA LEU A 109 -9.02 -21.46 11.89
C LEU A 109 -9.00 -21.00 13.35
N THR A 110 -8.78 -19.73 13.58
CA THR A 110 -8.76 -19.07 14.87
C THR A 110 -9.24 -17.61 14.72
N THR A 111 -9.03 -16.78 15.73
CA THR A 111 -9.33 -15.35 15.68
C THR A 111 -8.11 -14.49 15.96
N HIS A 112 -8.18 -13.23 15.57
CA HIS A 112 -7.14 -12.24 15.88
C HIS A 112 -6.89 -12.16 17.40
N ASP A 113 -7.94 -12.13 18.22
CA ASP A 113 -7.80 -12.06 19.67
C ASP A 113 -7.10 -13.30 20.24
N GLU A 114 -7.47 -14.48 19.76
CA GLU A 114 -6.86 -15.74 20.20
C GLU A 114 -5.38 -15.82 19.79
N LEU A 115 -5.00 -15.33 18.60
CA LEU A 115 -3.60 -15.22 18.19
C LEU A 115 -2.81 -14.34 19.16
N THR A 116 -3.33 -13.16 19.50
CA THR A 116 -2.62 -12.23 20.40
C THR A 116 -2.40 -12.83 21.78
N ARG A 117 -3.38 -13.60 22.29
CA ARG A 117 -3.25 -14.34 23.55
C ARG A 117 -2.19 -15.43 23.47
N ARG A 118 -2.22 -16.23 22.41
CA ARG A 118 -1.22 -17.30 22.19
C ARG A 118 0.20 -16.76 22.06
N TRP A 119 0.36 -15.61 21.41
CA TRP A 119 1.64 -14.91 21.29
C TRP A 119 2.02 -14.13 22.57
N LYS A 120 1.14 -14.13 23.59
CA LYS A 120 1.33 -13.42 24.86
C LYS A 120 1.60 -11.91 24.64
N VAL A 121 0.93 -11.31 23.66
CA VAL A 121 1.02 -9.87 23.41
C VAL A 121 0.06 -9.17 24.37
N SER A 122 0.59 -8.30 25.23
CA SER A 122 -0.17 -7.55 26.23
C SER A 122 -0.18 -6.04 25.99
N ILE A 123 0.70 -5.55 25.13
CA ILE A 123 0.86 -4.11 24.83
C ILE A 123 0.76 -3.88 23.33
N THR A 124 0.28 -2.70 22.93
CA THR A 124 0.20 -2.29 21.52
C THR A 124 0.76 -0.89 21.29
N PRO A 125 1.40 -0.64 20.12
CA PRO A 125 1.68 -1.60 19.06
C PRO A 125 2.72 -2.65 19.49
N THR A 126 2.63 -3.87 18.96
CA THR A 126 3.72 -4.85 19.02
C THR A 126 4.01 -5.34 17.60
N LEU A 127 5.27 -5.36 17.20
CA LEU A 127 5.70 -5.97 15.95
C LEU A 127 6.37 -7.30 16.21
N LEU A 128 5.92 -8.31 15.48
CA LEU A 128 6.45 -9.67 15.50
C LEU A 128 7.07 -9.96 14.14
N PHE A 129 8.20 -10.66 14.11
CA PHE A 129 8.96 -10.95 12.90
C PHE A 129 9.03 -12.47 12.71
N PHE A 130 8.33 -12.98 11.71
CA PHE A 130 8.21 -14.42 11.47
C PHE A 130 9.04 -14.85 10.25
N GLY A 131 9.71 -15.98 10.41
CA GLY A 131 10.48 -16.68 9.37
C GLY A 131 9.97 -18.10 9.13
N PRO A 132 10.80 -18.98 8.55
CA PRO A 132 10.42 -20.34 8.17
C PRO A 132 9.73 -21.10 9.31
N GLY A 133 8.64 -21.78 8.97
CA GLY A 133 7.83 -22.53 9.93
C GLY A 133 7.01 -21.68 10.89
N GLY A 134 6.84 -20.38 10.63
CA GLY A 134 6.07 -19.47 11.48
C GLY A 134 6.74 -19.22 12.85
N LYS A 135 8.06 -19.32 12.92
CA LYS A 135 8.84 -19.03 14.12
C LYS A 135 9.21 -17.54 14.16
N GLU A 136 9.19 -16.95 15.36
CA GLU A 136 9.78 -15.62 15.55
C GLU A 136 11.29 -15.71 15.33
N VAL A 137 11.82 -14.85 14.43
CA VAL A 137 13.22 -14.88 14.00
C VAL A 137 13.99 -13.62 14.39
N ALA A 138 13.34 -12.67 15.01
CA ALA A 138 13.96 -11.50 15.63
C ALA A 138 13.20 -11.13 16.90
N GLU A 139 13.85 -10.36 17.75
CA GLU A 139 13.22 -9.82 18.94
C GLU A 139 12.06 -8.90 18.55
N ARG A 140 10.92 -9.08 19.19
CA ARG A 140 9.72 -8.26 18.95
C ARG A 140 9.93 -6.82 19.41
N MET A 141 9.26 -5.89 18.76
CA MET A 141 9.20 -4.50 19.20
C MET A 141 7.90 -4.27 19.96
N GLU A 142 7.98 -4.02 21.26
CA GLU A 142 6.81 -3.88 22.11
C GLU A 142 6.60 -2.43 22.55
N GLY A 143 5.37 -1.92 22.34
CA GLY A 143 4.99 -0.58 22.76
C GLY A 143 5.44 0.54 21.82
N ALA A 144 5.37 1.76 22.32
CA ALA A 144 5.77 2.96 21.60
C ALA A 144 7.26 3.26 21.84
N TYR A 145 8.01 3.33 20.75
CA TYR A 145 9.38 3.81 20.78
C TYR A 145 9.41 5.30 20.48
N HIS A 146 10.49 5.95 20.92
CA HIS A 146 10.73 7.34 20.52
C HIS A 146 10.77 7.44 18.98
N PRO A 147 10.10 8.42 18.37
CA PRO A 147 9.98 8.51 16.91
C PRO A 147 11.31 8.43 16.16
N ASP A 148 12.35 9.08 16.69
CA ASP A 148 13.67 9.14 16.05
C ASP A 148 14.40 7.78 16.02
N PHE A 149 14.05 6.87 16.93
CA PHE A 149 14.67 5.55 17.04
C PHE A 149 13.83 4.42 16.47
N TYR A 150 12.55 4.68 16.16
CA TYR A 150 11.66 3.63 15.68
C TYR A 150 12.16 2.98 14.38
N GLY A 151 12.53 3.79 13.39
CA GLY A 151 13.07 3.33 12.12
C GLY A 151 14.33 2.46 12.27
N PRO A 152 15.40 2.98 12.92
CA PRO A 152 16.61 2.21 13.17
C PRO A 152 16.38 0.88 13.92
N TYR A 153 15.52 0.85 14.93
CA TYR A 153 15.17 -0.41 15.60
C TYR A 153 14.45 -1.39 14.69
N LEU A 154 13.50 -0.91 13.89
CA LEU A 154 12.78 -1.75 12.94
C LEU A 154 13.72 -2.36 11.90
N GLU A 155 14.63 -1.57 11.35
CA GLU A 155 15.66 -2.04 10.40
C GLU A 155 16.57 -3.08 11.03
N ASP A 156 17.02 -2.89 12.28
CA ASP A 156 17.83 -3.85 13.00
C ASP A 156 17.10 -5.18 13.22
N ARG A 157 15.84 -5.16 13.64
CA ARG A 157 15.03 -6.38 13.81
C ARG A 157 14.79 -7.12 12.49
N MET A 158 14.58 -6.37 11.41
CA MET A 158 14.48 -6.97 10.07
C MET A 158 15.80 -7.62 9.66
N ALA A 159 16.94 -6.95 9.90
CA ALA A 159 18.26 -7.49 9.59
C ALA A 159 18.57 -8.75 10.42
N GLN A 160 18.18 -8.78 11.70
CA GLN A 160 18.28 -10.00 12.53
C GLN A 160 17.47 -11.14 11.93
N GLY A 161 16.21 -10.88 11.58
CA GLY A 161 15.33 -11.90 11.02
C GLY A 161 15.80 -12.43 9.67
N LEU A 162 16.40 -11.58 8.83
CA LEU A 162 16.95 -11.98 7.53
C LEU A 162 18.11 -12.98 7.66
N LYS A 163 18.89 -12.93 8.76
CA LYS A 163 19.97 -13.90 9.02
C LYS A 163 19.47 -15.31 9.34
N ALA A 164 18.18 -15.42 9.65
CA ALA A 164 17.54 -16.69 10.02
C ALA A 164 16.73 -17.31 8.85
N LEU A 165 16.72 -16.67 7.67
CA LEU A 165 16.08 -17.17 6.45
C LEU A 165 17.07 -18.01 5.64
#